data_70da5eaf241a8a50a53bd9fea6c2b082
#
_entry.id   70da5eaf241a8a50a53bd9fea6c2b082
#
_cell.length_a   1.000
_cell.length_b   1.000
_cell.length_c   1.000
_cell.angle_alpha   90.00
_cell.angle_beta   90.00
_cell.angle_gamma   90.00
#
_symmetry.space_group_name_H-M   'P 1'
#
loop_
_entity.id
_entity.type
_entity.pdbx_description
1 polymer ?
#
loop_
_entity_poly.entity_id
_entity_poly.type
_entity_poly.pdbx_seq_one_letter_code
_entity_poly.pdbx_strand_id
1 'polypeptide(L)'
;PIARHVVVLNALQQPVATGRLVSDAPGVGRIGRMAVDRGVRGGRWGRMVLDSLIESARERGDREVVLHAQRHAEPFYLRAGFKPEGEPYDEAGIPHITMRRVF
;
A
#
# COMPACT_ATOMS: atom_id res chain seq x y z
N PRO A 1 11.48 9.60 -12.12
CA PRO A 1 10.92 9.03 -10.90
C PRO A 1 11.11 7.55 -10.89
N ILE A 2 11.54 7.10 -9.75
CA ILE A 2 11.97 5.73 -9.57
C ILE A 2 10.99 5.04 -8.63
N ALA A 3 10.64 3.79 -8.95
CA ALA A 3 9.82 3.00 -8.07
C ALA A 3 10.62 2.66 -6.81
N ARG A 4 9.98 2.75 -5.65
CA ARG A 4 10.56 2.36 -4.39
C ARG A 4 9.93 1.04 -3.96
N HIS A 5 10.76 0.04 -3.73
CA HIS A 5 10.31 -1.26 -3.26
C HIS A 5 10.71 -1.44 -1.80
N VAL A 6 9.80 -2.01 -1.02
CA VAL A 6 10.06 -2.33 0.38
C VAL A 6 9.85 -3.83 0.55
N VAL A 7 10.81 -4.48 1.19
CA VAL A 7 10.76 -5.92 1.49
C VAL A 7 11.09 -6.08 2.96
N VAL A 8 10.26 -6.82 3.68
CA VAL A 8 10.53 -7.20 5.07
C VAL A 8 10.98 -8.66 5.07
N LEU A 9 12.12 -8.92 5.68
CA LEU A 9 12.70 -10.26 5.76
C LEU A 9 12.58 -10.80 7.18
N ASN A 10 12.37 -12.10 7.30
CA ASN A 10 12.42 -12.76 8.61
C ASN A 10 13.88 -13.06 8.99
N ALA A 11 14.09 -13.72 10.13
CA ALA A 11 15.43 -14.07 10.61
C ALA A 11 16.20 -15.00 9.68
N LEU A 12 15.49 -15.72 8.80
CA LEU A 12 16.10 -16.62 7.82
C LEU A 12 16.31 -15.92 6.47
N GLN A 13 16.17 -14.61 6.42
CA GLN A 13 16.32 -13.80 5.20
C GLN A 13 15.31 -14.13 4.12
N GLN A 14 14.14 -14.63 4.52
CA GLN A 14 13.04 -14.91 3.60
C GLN A 14 12.08 -13.73 3.57
N PRO A 15 11.62 -13.29 2.38
CA PRO A 15 10.67 -12.18 2.30
C PRO A 15 9.32 -12.59 2.89
N VAL A 16 8.81 -11.80 3.83
CA VAL A 16 7.52 -12.04 4.48
C VAL A 16 6.49 -10.99 4.15
N ALA A 17 6.91 -9.81 3.69
CA ALA A 17 6.01 -8.75 3.26
C ALA A 17 6.70 -7.86 2.25
N THR A 18 5.96 -7.37 1.27
CA THR A 18 6.49 -6.49 0.22
C THR A 18 5.47 -5.42 -0.13
N GLY A 19 5.96 -4.35 -0.76
CA GLY A 19 5.13 -3.30 -1.32
C GLY A 19 5.95 -2.41 -2.24
N ARG A 20 5.27 -1.57 -3.01
CA ARG A 20 5.89 -0.73 -4.01
C ARG A 20 5.25 0.65 -4.04
N LEU A 21 6.08 1.68 -4.20
CA LEU A 21 5.65 3.06 -4.40
C LEU A 21 6.12 3.54 -5.76
N VAL A 22 5.22 4.05 -6.57
CA VAL A 22 5.56 4.68 -7.85
C VAL A 22 4.96 6.08 -7.88
N SER A 23 5.38 6.90 -8.84
CA SER A 23 4.76 8.20 -9.07
C SER A 23 3.53 8.00 -9.95
N ASP A 24 2.38 8.48 -9.49
CA ASP A 24 1.13 8.41 -10.26
C ASP A 24 0.95 9.69 -11.07
N ALA A 25 1.27 10.82 -10.45
CA ALA A 25 1.22 12.15 -11.06
C ALA A 25 2.13 13.05 -10.22
N PRO A 26 2.45 14.27 -10.66
CA PRO A 26 3.25 15.17 -9.83
C PRO A 26 2.61 15.39 -8.46
N GLY A 27 3.34 15.05 -7.40
CA GLY A 27 2.87 15.18 -6.04
C GLY A 27 1.94 14.07 -5.55
N VAL A 28 1.74 13.02 -6.36
CA VAL A 28 0.85 11.92 -6.02
C VAL A 28 1.61 10.60 -6.15
N GLY A 29 1.76 9.90 -5.04
CA GLY A 29 2.35 8.57 -5.04
C GLY A 29 1.28 7.49 -5.18
N ARG A 30 1.62 6.38 -5.83
CA ARG A 30 0.74 5.23 -5.90
C ARG A 30 1.41 4.03 -5.24
N ILE A 31 0.72 3.46 -4.27
CA ILE A 31 1.17 2.28 -3.55
C ILE A 31 0.53 1.05 -4.17
N GLY A 32 1.32 0.03 -4.41
CA GLY A 32 0.82 -1.20 -5.00
C GLY A 32 1.68 -2.39 -4.66
N ARG A 33 1.28 -3.53 -5.19
CA ARG A 33 1.99 -4.80 -5.01
C ARG A 33 2.21 -5.15 -3.55
N MET A 34 1.24 -4.77 -2.70
CA MET A 34 1.26 -5.14 -1.29
C MET A 34 1.00 -6.64 -1.15
N ALA A 35 1.90 -7.33 -0.49
CA ALA A 35 1.76 -8.76 -0.25
C ALA A 35 2.36 -9.12 1.09
N VAL A 36 1.70 -10.03 1.81
CA VAL A 36 2.18 -10.56 3.08
C VAL A 36 2.10 -12.07 3.01
N ASP A 37 3.19 -12.74 3.38
CA ASP A 37 3.25 -14.20 3.40
C ASP A 37 2.13 -14.75 4.30
N ARG A 38 1.49 -15.83 3.86
CA ARG A 38 0.37 -16.42 4.59
C ARG A 38 0.73 -16.87 6.00
N GLY A 39 1.96 -17.35 6.19
CA GLY A 39 2.41 -17.84 7.49
C GLY A 39 2.56 -16.75 8.54
N VAL A 40 2.57 -15.47 8.13
CA VAL A 40 2.74 -14.35 9.06
C VAL A 40 1.60 -13.33 8.97
N ARG A 41 0.51 -13.67 8.28
CA ARG A 41 -0.67 -12.81 8.21
C ARG A 41 -1.27 -12.65 9.59
N GLY A 42 -1.88 -11.49 9.83
CA GLY A 42 -2.42 -11.15 11.13
C GLY A 42 -1.43 -10.43 12.02
N GLY A 43 -0.15 -10.41 11.64
CA GLY A 43 0.86 -9.61 12.33
C GLY A 43 0.90 -8.19 11.76
N ARG A 44 1.95 -7.47 12.12
CA ARG A 44 2.12 -6.05 11.73
C ARG A 44 2.98 -5.84 10.49
N TRP A 45 3.34 -6.91 9.77
CA TRP A 45 4.27 -6.83 8.63
C TRP A 45 3.73 -5.97 7.50
N GLY A 46 2.45 -6.17 7.14
CA GLY A 46 1.81 -5.37 6.09
C GLY A 46 1.74 -3.90 6.47
N ARG A 47 1.45 -3.60 7.73
CA ARG A 47 1.40 -2.22 8.21
C ARG A 47 2.79 -1.59 8.20
N MET A 48 3.83 -2.34 8.54
CA MET A 48 5.21 -1.85 8.48
C MET A 48 5.59 -1.46 7.04
N VAL A 49 5.26 -2.33 6.08
CA VAL A 49 5.53 -2.02 4.67
C VAL A 49 4.75 -0.79 4.24
N LEU A 50 3.47 -0.72 4.57
CA LEU A 50 2.63 0.42 4.20
C LEU A 50 3.16 1.72 4.79
N ASP A 51 3.48 1.72 6.08
CA ASP A 51 4.00 2.92 6.75
C ASP A 51 5.33 3.36 6.13
N SER A 52 6.20 2.41 5.77
CA SER A 52 7.47 2.73 5.11
C SER A 52 7.25 3.39 3.75
N LEU A 53 6.29 2.90 2.97
CA LEU A 53 5.97 3.48 1.67
C LEU A 53 5.34 4.86 1.80
N ILE A 54 4.47 5.05 2.79
CA ILE A 54 3.87 6.36 3.08
C ILE A 54 4.96 7.35 3.44
N GLU A 55 5.89 6.97 4.30
CA GLU A 55 6.98 7.85 4.71
C GLU A 55 7.88 8.18 3.53
N SER A 56 8.17 7.21 2.66
CA SER A 56 8.94 7.46 1.45
C SER A 56 8.26 8.48 0.53
N ALA A 57 6.95 8.42 0.41
CA ALA A 57 6.20 9.38 -0.39
C ALA A 57 6.30 10.78 0.22
N ARG A 58 6.16 10.90 1.53
CA ARG A 58 6.28 12.19 2.22
C ARG A 58 7.67 12.77 2.04
N GLU A 59 8.70 11.96 2.23
CA GLU A 59 10.10 12.40 2.13
C GLU A 59 10.45 12.92 0.75
N ARG A 60 9.88 12.33 -0.31
CA ARG A 60 10.15 12.82 -1.66
C ARG A 60 9.24 13.99 -2.08
N GLY A 61 8.38 14.47 -1.18
CA GLY A 61 7.56 15.65 -1.41
C GLY A 61 6.17 15.38 -1.98
N ASP A 62 5.70 14.15 -2.01
CA ASP A 62 4.33 13.87 -2.42
C ASP A 62 3.36 14.49 -1.42
N ARG A 63 2.23 14.99 -1.93
CA ARG A 63 1.18 15.58 -1.09
C ARG A 63 0.13 14.56 -0.70
N GLU A 64 0.06 13.47 -1.43
CA GLU A 64 -0.94 12.43 -1.18
C GLU A 64 -0.48 11.12 -1.79
N VAL A 65 -1.10 10.04 -1.35
CA VAL A 65 -0.88 8.70 -1.90
C VAL A 65 -2.23 8.07 -2.22
N VAL A 66 -2.26 7.29 -3.28
CA VAL A 66 -3.44 6.57 -3.75
C VAL A 66 -3.11 5.10 -3.90
N LEU A 67 -4.10 4.25 -3.74
CA LEU A 67 -3.97 2.82 -3.99
C LEU A 67 -5.30 2.23 -4.44
N HIS A 68 -5.24 1.03 -4.98
CA HIS A 68 -6.40 0.27 -5.42
C HIS A 68 -6.55 -0.93 -4.49
N ALA A 69 -7.41 -0.81 -3.49
CA ALA A 69 -7.59 -1.81 -2.46
C ALA A 69 -8.61 -2.86 -2.86
N GLN A 70 -8.31 -4.13 -2.57
CA GLN A 70 -9.36 -5.13 -2.60
C GLN A 70 -10.36 -4.79 -1.49
N ARG A 71 -11.65 -4.97 -1.75
CA ARG A 71 -12.70 -4.53 -0.82
C ARG A 71 -12.54 -5.15 0.56
N HIS A 72 -12.13 -6.41 0.66
CA HIS A 72 -11.93 -7.05 1.96
C HIS A 72 -10.77 -6.45 2.77
N ALA A 73 -9.85 -5.77 2.13
CA ALA A 73 -8.72 -5.11 2.80
C ALA A 73 -9.01 -3.65 3.15
N GLU A 74 -10.17 -3.14 2.80
CA GLU A 74 -10.55 -1.75 3.07
C GLU A 74 -10.36 -1.34 4.53
N PRO A 75 -10.78 -2.14 5.53
CA PRO A 75 -10.58 -1.78 6.94
C PRO A 75 -9.10 -1.56 7.31
N PHE A 76 -8.21 -2.35 6.72
CA PHE A 76 -6.77 -2.22 6.96
C PHE A 76 -6.28 -0.83 6.51
N TYR A 77 -6.70 -0.39 5.32
CA TYR A 77 -6.28 0.91 4.81
C TYR A 77 -6.98 2.08 5.52
N LEU A 78 -8.24 1.89 5.94
CA LEU A 78 -8.94 2.89 6.74
C LEU A 78 -8.16 3.18 8.02
N ARG A 79 -7.67 2.16 8.69
CA ARG A 79 -6.87 2.33 9.92
C ARG A 79 -5.56 3.07 9.67
N ALA A 80 -5.07 3.03 8.43
CA ALA A 80 -3.85 3.74 8.05
C ALA A 80 -4.12 5.16 7.54
N GLY A 81 -5.37 5.65 7.66
CA GLY A 81 -5.73 7.00 7.29
C GLY A 81 -6.18 7.19 5.85
N PHE A 82 -6.35 6.10 5.10
CA PHE A 82 -6.89 6.19 3.74
C PHE A 82 -8.41 6.28 3.78
N LYS A 83 -8.98 6.92 2.76
CA LYS A 83 -10.43 7.03 2.59
C LYS A 83 -10.82 6.52 1.21
N PRO A 84 -11.97 5.83 1.10
CA PRO A 84 -12.43 5.36 -0.19
C PRO A 84 -12.83 6.53 -1.09
N GLU A 85 -12.62 6.35 -2.39
CA GLU A 85 -12.90 7.36 -3.39
C GLU A 85 -13.59 6.71 -4.58
N GLY A 86 -14.73 7.25 -4.99
CA GLY A 86 -15.47 6.76 -6.14
C GLY A 86 -16.19 5.44 -5.88
N GLU A 87 -16.60 4.81 -6.95
CA GLU A 87 -17.38 3.59 -6.88
C GLU A 87 -16.50 2.35 -6.87
N PRO A 88 -16.93 1.26 -6.22
CA PRO A 88 -16.23 -0.02 -6.35
C PRO A 88 -16.23 -0.50 -7.81
N TYR A 89 -15.19 -1.25 -8.14
CA TYR A 89 -15.03 -1.82 -9.49
C TYR A 89 -14.40 -3.20 -9.37
N ASP A 90 -14.56 -4.01 -10.41
CA ASP A 90 -13.93 -5.33 -10.45
C ASP A 90 -12.60 -5.25 -11.18
N GLU A 91 -11.61 -5.94 -10.64
CA GLU A 91 -10.33 -6.11 -11.28
C GLU A 91 -9.97 -7.59 -11.18
N ALA A 92 -9.83 -8.25 -12.33
CA ALA A 92 -9.59 -9.69 -12.41
C ALA A 92 -10.63 -10.49 -11.61
N GLY A 93 -11.90 -10.05 -11.62
CA GLY A 93 -12.97 -10.74 -10.90
C GLY A 93 -13.02 -10.49 -9.41
N ILE A 94 -12.17 -9.61 -8.89
CA ILE A 94 -12.11 -9.29 -7.47
C ILE A 94 -12.59 -7.86 -7.26
N PRO A 95 -13.55 -7.63 -6.33
CA PRO A 95 -14.00 -6.27 -6.05
C PRO A 95 -12.90 -5.41 -5.44
N HIS A 96 -12.70 -4.23 -6.01
CA HIS A 96 -11.70 -3.24 -5.59
C HIS A 96 -12.35 -1.89 -5.34
N ILE A 97 -11.64 -1.02 -4.64
CA ILE A 97 -12.00 0.39 -4.49
C ILE A 97 -10.73 1.21 -4.40
N THR A 98 -10.75 2.37 -5.06
CA THR A 98 -9.64 3.33 -4.95
C THR A 98 -9.68 3.97 -3.57
N MET A 99 -8.54 4.09 -2.92
CA MET A 99 -8.42 4.75 -1.63
C MET A 99 -7.28 5.76 -1.67
N ARG A 100 -7.44 6.86 -0.93
CA ARG A 100 -6.50 7.98 -0.96
C ARG A 100 -6.24 8.50 0.45
N ARG A 101 -4.98 8.86 0.71
CA ARG A 101 -4.61 9.56 1.93
C ARG A 101 -3.89 10.85 1.56
N VAL A 102 -4.43 11.96 2.02
CA VAL A 102 -3.83 13.29 1.83
C VAL A 102 -3.00 13.60 3.07
N PHE A 103 -1.77 14.05 2.85
CA PHE A 103 -0.86 14.39 3.95
C PHE A 103 -1.15 15.76 4.55
#